data_391b79ede7272da40d4c30b1d6dfa1eb
#
_entry.id   391b79ede7272da40d4c30b1d6dfa1eb
#
_cell.length_a   1.000
_cell.length_b   1.000
_cell.length_c   1.000
_cell.angle_alpha   90.00
_cell.angle_beta   90.00
_cell.angle_gamma   90.00
#
_symmetry.space_group_name_H-M   'P 1'
#
loop_
_entity.id
_entity.type
_entity.pdbx_description
1 polymer ?
#
loop_
_entity_poly.entity_id
_entity_poly.type
_entity_poly.pdbx_seq_one_letter_code
_entity_poly.pdbx_strand_id
1 'polypeptide(L)'
;MDIEISDENIIEHRSFDEDYKAFSNSKPFLEIKNSIEGKEFFIKTVGDYPELALSKTKLIQLTTTFNSCFPNLTHTILSQYPELTSSDIRFIIFSLMQFSDLEIAVLLKQTYSSANKRANKVRGILKTDEPLYTFIPSFLRSIKY
;
A
#
# COMPACT_ATOMS: atom_id res chain seq x y z
N MET A 1 -22.04 32.18 -5.09
CA MET A 1 -21.37 31.72 -6.30
C MET A 1 -19.93 31.35 -6.02
N ASP A 2 -19.13 32.31 -5.56
CA ASP A 2 -17.72 32.05 -5.24
C ASP A 2 -17.55 31.04 -4.11
N ILE A 3 -18.47 31.01 -3.17
CA ILE A 3 -18.44 30.07 -2.04
C ILE A 3 -18.59 28.64 -2.53
N GLU A 4 -19.48 28.37 -3.49
CA GLU A 4 -19.69 27.04 -4.03
C GLU A 4 -18.44 26.54 -4.76
N ILE A 5 -17.81 27.40 -5.54
CA ILE A 5 -16.58 27.06 -6.25
C ILE A 5 -15.47 26.78 -5.26
N SER A 6 -15.38 27.56 -4.17
CA SER A 6 -14.38 27.35 -3.13
C SER A 6 -14.57 26.01 -2.43
N ASP A 7 -15.83 25.64 -2.14
CA ASP A 7 -16.13 24.37 -1.48
C ASP A 7 -15.76 23.19 -2.37
N GLU A 8 -16.05 23.27 -3.66
CA GLU A 8 -15.65 22.23 -4.61
C GLU A 8 -14.12 22.11 -4.67
N ASN A 9 -13.42 23.21 -4.71
CA ASN A 9 -11.95 23.20 -4.72
C ASN A 9 -11.38 22.60 -3.44
N ILE A 10 -11.97 22.88 -2.29
CA ILE A 10 -11.55 22.31 -1.01
C ILE A 10 -11.71 20.79 -1.03
N ILE A 11 -12.82 20.29 -1.55
CA ILE A 11 -13.08 18.84 -1.65
C ILE A 11 -12.10 18.20 -2.62
N GLU A 12 -11.84 18.83 -3.77
CA GLU A 12 -10.94 18.30 -4.82
C GLU A 12 -9.48 18.29 -4.38
N HIS A 13 -9.10 19.20 -3.48
CA HIS A 13 -7.72 19.34 -3.03
C HIS A 13 -7.48 18.75 -1.64
N ARG A 14 -8.20 17.67 -1.31
CA ARG A 14 -7.96 16.95 -0.07
C ARG A 14 -6.51 16.49 -0.01
N SER A 15 -5.88 16.66 1.15
CA SER A 15 -4.48 16.34 1.32
C SER A 15 -4.24 14.83 1.43
N PHE A 16 -3.07 14.40 0.98
CA PHE A 16 -2.63 13.02 1.18
C PHE A 16 -2.64 12.65 2.68
N ASP A 17 -2.21 13.56 3.54
CA ASP A 17 -2.12 13.28 4.98
C ASP A 17 -3.49 13.01 5.60
N GLU A 18 -4.52 13.72 5.17
CA GLU A 18 -5.88 13.46 5.61
C GLU A 18 -6.38 12.09 5.15
N ASP A 19 -6.12 11.74 3.90
CA ASP A 19 -6.51 10.46 3.33
C ASP A 19 -5.74 9.32 3.98
N TYR A 20 -4.44 9.51 4.24
CA TYR A 20 -3.64 8.52 4.94
C TYR A 20 -4.12 8.33 6.38
N LYS A 21 -4.50 9.41 7.06
CA LYS A 21 -5.05 9.33 8.40
C LYS A 21 -6.32 8.48 8.42
N ALA A 22 -7.22 8.70 7.46
CA ALA A 22 -8.43 7.90 7.33
C ALA A 22 -8.11 6.43 7.09
N PHE A 23 -7.15 6.16 6.19
CA PHE A 23 -6.74 4.79 5.88
C PHE A 23 -6.09 4.10 7.08
N SER A 24 -5.16 4.77 7.76
CA SER A 24 -4.44 4.19 8.89
C SER A 24 -5.31 3.97 10.13
N ASN A 25 -6.46 4.62 10.21
CA ASN A 25 -7.43 4.42 11.28
C ASN A 25 -8.53 3.42 10.90
N SER A 26 -8.50 2.89 9.68
CA SER A 26 -9.50 1.95 9.21
C SER A 26 -9.33 0.59 9.88
N LYS A 27 -10.44 -0.14 10.01
CA LYS A 27 -10.42 -1.47 10.61
C LYS A 27 -9.51 -2.45 9.86
N PRO A 28 -9.55 -2.56 8.53
CA PRO A 28 -8.64 -3.47 7.82
C PRO A 28 -7.17 -3.16 8.05
N PHE A 29 -6.80 -1.88 8.04
CA PHE A 29 -5.42 -1.46 8.29
C PHE A 29 -4.97 -1.89 9.69
N LEU A 30 -5.77 -1.55 10.71
CA LEU A 30 -5.42 -1.83 12.11
C LEU A 30 -5.34 -3.33 12.40
N GLU A 31 -6.26 -4.11 11.86
CA GLU A 31 -6.24 -5.56 12.05
C GLU A 31 -4.95 -6.18 11.50
N ILE A 32 -4.55 -5.76 10.30
CA ILE A 32 -3.35 -6.30 9.65
C ILE A 32 -2.09 -5.85 10.40
N LYS A 33 -2.01 -4.56 10.75
CA LYS A 33 -0.88 -4.03 11.50
C LYS A 33 -0.71 -4.76 12.83
N ASN A 34 -1.81 -4.94 13.56
CA ASN A 34 -1.78 -5.59 14.87
C ASN A 34 -1.42 -7.07 14.78
N SER A 35 -1.76 -7.73 13.69
CA SER A 35 -1.52 -9.18 13.54
C SER A 35 -0.05 -9.55 13.55
N ILE A 36 0.83 -8.65 13.09
CA ILE A 36 2.27 -8.93 13.01
C ILE A 36 3.11 -8.01 13.88
N GLU A 37 2.47 -7.12 14.64
CA GLU A 37 3.19 -6.20 15.52
C GLU A 37 4.00 -6.96 16.55
N GLY A 38 5.26 -6.54 16.73
CA GLY A 38 6.16 -7.16 17.70
C GLY A 38 6.73 -8.51 17.29
N LYS A 39 6.38 -9.01 16.11
CA LYS A 39 6.91 -10.27 15.59
C LYS A 39 8.11 -10.03 14.69
N GLU A 40 9.12 -10.88 14.81
CA GLU A 40 10.28 -10.87 13.94
C GLU A 40 10.21 -12.04 12.96
N PHE A 41 10.56 -11.79 11.71
CA PHE A 41 10.56 -12.80 10.67
C PHE A 41 11.94 -12.91 10.05
N PHE A 42 12.28 -14.11 9.62
CA PHE A 42 13.54 -14.40 8.94
C PHE A 42 13.22 -15.07 7.61
N ILE A 43 14.14 -14.93 6.65
CA ILE A 43 13.95 -15.49 5.31
C ILE A 43 13.62 -16.98 5.37
N LYS A 44 14.30 -17.72 6.25
CA LYS A 44 14.11 -19.16 6.39
C LYS A 44 12.78 -19.56 7.00
N THR A 45 12.13 -18.66 7.75
CA THR A 45 10.92 -18.98 8.53
C THR A 45 9.68 -18.32 7.96
N VAL A 46 9.76 -17.69 6.80
CA VAL A 46 8.63 -16.99 6.17
C VAL A 46 7.41 -17.91 6.00
N GLY A 47 7.63 -19.18 5.70
CA GLY A 47 6.55 -20.15 5.53
C GLY A 47 5.98 -20.75 6.82
N ASP A 48 6.57 -20.40 7.98
CA ASP A 48 6.20 -20.99 9.27
C ASP A 48 5.00 -20.29 9.93
N TYR A 49 4.44 -19.27 9.28
CA TYR A 49 3.36 -18.45 9.83
C TYR A 49 2.12 -18.45 8.93
N PRO A 50 1.57 -19.64 8.59
CA PRO A 50 0.39 -19.69 7.70
C PRO A 50 -0.83 -18.99 8.30
N GLU A 51 -0.92 -18.91 9.62
CA GLU A 51 -2.01 -18.23 10.32
C GLU A 51 -2.00 -16.72 10.13
N LEU A 52 -0.85 -16.14 9.75
CA LEU A 52 -0.71 -14.71 9.50
C LEU A 52 -1.02 -14.34 8.06
N ALA A 53 -1.09 -15.32 7.16
CA ALA A 53 -1.41 -15.07 5.76
C ALA A 53 -2.83 -14.53 5.63
N LEU A 54 -2.98 -13.47 4.86
CA LEU A 54 -4.28 -12.83 4.68
C LEU A 54 -5.16 -13.65 3.75
N SER A 55 -6.44 -13.79 4.12
CA SER A 55 -7.44 -14.40 3.25
C SER A 55 -7.74 -13.48 2.07
N LYS A 56 -8.31 -14.05 1.01
CA LYS A 56 -8.75 -13.27 -0.15
C LYS A 56 -9.74 -12.17 0.27
N THR A 57 -10.64 -12.48 1.20
CA THR A 57 -11.61 -11.51 1.71
C THR A 57 -10.91 -10.33 2.38
N LYS A 58 -9.92 -10.60 3.22
CA LYS A 58 -9.16 -9.52 3.91
C LYS A 58 -8.39 -8.68 2.92
N LEU A 59 -7.81 -9.27 1.89
CA LEU A 59 -7.11 -8.53 0.84
C LEU A 59 -8.06 -7.61 0.07
N ILE A 60 -9.25 -8.10 -0.26
CA ILE A 60 -10.27 -7.30 -0.94
C ILE A 60 -10.72 -6.14 -0.04
N GLN A 61 -10.97 -6.40 1.23
CA GLN A 61 -11.36 -5.37 2.18
C GLN A 61 -10.30 -4.27 2.28
N LEU A 62 -9.04 -4.65 2.36
CA LEU A 62 -7.94 -3.69 2.43
C LEU A 62 -7.88 -2.83 1.17
N THR A 63 -7.94 -3.45 0.00
CA THR A 63 -7.87 -2.75 -1.28
C THR A 63 -9.07 -1.81 -1.47
N THR A 64 -10.26 -2.27 -1.13
CA THR A 64 -11.49 -1.46 -1.21
C THR A 64 -11.38 -0.26 -0.28
N THR A 65 -10.92 -0.46 0.94
CA THR A 65 -10.73 0.62 1.92
C THR A 65 -9.70 1.62 1.42
N PHE A 66 -8.59 1.14 0.88
CA PHE A 66 -7.57 2.02 0.31
C PHE A 66 -8.16 2.89 -0.80
N ASN A 67 -8.90 2.30 -1.73
CA ASN A 67 -9.49 3.04 -2.84
C ASN A 67 -10.56 4.03 -2.38
N SER A 68 -11.26 3.75 -1.28
CA SER A 68 -12.21 4.69 -0.69
C SER A 68 -11.51 5.88 -0.03
N CYS A 69 -10.41 5.63 0.67
CA CYS A 69 -9.66 6.69 1.36
C CYS A 69 -8.87 7.56 0.39
N PHE A 70 -8.36 6.97 -0.69
CA PHE A 70 -7.56 7.65 -1.71
C PHE A 70 -8.28 7.59 -3.06
N PRO A 71 -9.38 8.34 -3.23
CA PRO A 71 -10.14 8.27 -4.49
C PRO A 71 -9.28 8.68 -5.67
N ASN A 72 -9.31 7.87 -6.72
CA ASN A 72 -8.56 8.06 -7.96
C ASN A 72 -7.05 7.87 -7.87
N LEU A 73 -6.47 7.62 -6.69
CA LEU A 73 -5.02 7.45 -6.58
C LEU A 73 -4.53 6.23 -7.37
N THR A 74 -5.19 5.09 -7.23
CA THR A 74 -4.84 3.87 -7.98
C THR A 74 -4.91 4.13 -9.48
N HIS A 75 -5.98 4.76 -9.96
CA HIS A 75 -6.15 5.10 -11.36
C HIS A 75 -5.01 6.01 -11.85
N THR A 76 -4.66 7.01 -11.06
CA THR A 76 -3.59 7.94 -11.40
C THR A 76 -2.24 7.23 -11.49
N ILE A 77 -1.94 6.35 -10.54
CA ILE A 77 -0.70 5.56 -10.55
C ILE A 77 -0.63 4.70 -11.82
N LEU A 78 -1.70 3.97 -12.12
CA LEU A 78 -1.72 3.09 -13.29
C LEU A 78 -1.65 3.88 -14.61
N SER A 79 -2.19 5.09 -14.64
CA SER A 79 -2.09 5.95 -15.82
C SER A 79 -0.67 6.45 -16.06
N GLN A 80 0.05 6.77 -14.99
CA GLN A 80 1.43 7.25 -15.08
C GLN A 80 2.44 6.10 -15.23
N TYR A 81 2.12 4.93 -14.71
CA TYR A 81 3.00 3.76 -14.72
C TYR A 81 2.23 2.54 -15.21
N PRO A 82 1.92 2.49 -16.53
CA PRO A 82 1.07 1.41 -17.08
C PRO A 82 1.69 0.01 -16.97
N GLU A 83 2.97 -0.08 -16.68
CA GLU A 83 3.66 -1.35 -16.49
C GLU A 83 3.31 -2.03 -15.16
N LEU A 84 2.74 -1.27 -14.21
CA LEU A 84 2.33 -1.82 -12.93
C LEU A 84 1.06 -2.68 -13.08
N THR A 85 1.04 -3.82 -12.41
CA THR A 85 -0.13 -4.71 -12.37
C THR A 85 -0.92 -4.48 -11.09
N SER A 86 -2.11 -5.09 -11.01
CA SER A 86 -2.92 -5.05 -9.78
C SER A 86 -2.16 -5.64 -8.59
N SER A 87 -1.36 -6.68 -8.82
CA SER A 87 -0.54 -7.28 -7.76
C SER A 87 0.57 -6.33 -7.32
N ASP A 88 1.12 -5.55 -8.24
CA ASP A 88 2.13 -4.52 -7.90
C ASP A 88 1.49 -3.41 -7.05
N ILE A 89 0.27 -2.99 -7.39
CA ILE A 89 -0.46 -1.99 -6.61
C ILE A 89 -0.69 -2.50 -5.18
N ARG A 90 -1.07 -3.76 -5.03
CA ARG A 90 -1.24 -4.36 -3.70
C ARG A 90 0.05 -4.31 -2.90
N PHE A 91 1.18 -4.62 -3.54
CA PHE A 91 2.48 -4.53 -2.90
C PHE A 91 2.80 -3.10 -2.47
N ILE A 92 2.45 -2.12 -3.31
CA ILE A 92 2.61 -0.70 -2.99
C ILE A 92 1.76 -0.31 -1.77
N ILE A 93 0.53 -0.81 -1.67
CA ILE A 93 -0.33 -0.55 -0.51
C ILE A 93 0.32 -1.06 0.78
N PHE A 94 0.84 -2.29 0.76
CA PHE A 94 1.55 -2.83 1.94
C PHE A 94 2.80 -2.02 2.28
N SER A 95 3.51 -1.54 1.26
CA SER A 95 4.69 -0.69 1.46
C SER A 95 4.30 0.65 2.08
N LEU A 96 3.15 1.21 1.69
CA LEU A 96 2.60 2.41 2.31
C LEU A 96 2.28 2.17 3.79
N MET A 97 1.83 0.97 4.13
CA MET A 97 1.58 0.57 5.52
C MET A 97 2.89 0.34 6.29
N GLN A 98 4.02 0.53 5.63
CA GLN A 98 5.37 0.42 6.17
C GLN A 98 5.79 -1.00 6.53
N PHE A 99 5.27 -1.98 5.79
CA PHE A 99 5.73 -3.35 5.90
C PHE A 99 6.97 -3.56 5.03
N SER A 100 7.94 -4.28 5.57
CA SER A 100 9.10 -4.72 4.80
C SER A 100 8.73 -5.80 3.79
N ASP A 101 9.61 -6.06 2.81
CA ASP A 101 9.40 -7.12 1.83
C ASP A 101 9.18 -8.48 2.51
N LEU A 102 9.89 -8.72 3.60
CA LEU A 102 9.80 -9.96 4.37
C LEU A 102 8.42 -10.09 5.04
N GLU A 103 7.96 -9.01 5.66
CA GLU A 103 6.62 -8.98 6.27
C GLU A 103 5.53 -9.17 5.23
N ILE A 104 5.68 -8.55 4.06
CA ILE A 104 4.73 -8.70 2.96
C ILE A 104 4.70 -10.15 2.48
N ALA A 105 5.86 -10.81 2.40
CA ALA A 105 5.94 -12.22 2.03
C ALA A 105 5.11 -13.10 2.99
N VAL A 106 5.20 -12.83 4.30
CA VAL A 106 4.41 -13.54 5.29
C VAL A 106 2.91 -13.30 5.08
N LEU A 107 2.51 -12.04 4.92
CA LEU A 107 1.10 -11.66 4.77
C LEU A 107 0.47 -12.20 3.49
N LEU A 108 1.23 -12.31 2.41
CA LEU A 108 0.75 -12.81 1.12
C LEU A 108 1.00 -14.30 0.92
N LYS A 109 1.57 -14.97 1.91
CA LYS A 109 1.94 -16.39 1.82
C LYS A 109 2.83 -16.66 0.61
N GLN A 110 3.87 -15.87 0.46
CA GLN A 110 4.84 -15.98 -0.62
C GLN A 110 6.21 -16.31 -0.06
N THR A 111 7.09 -16.81 -0.92
CA THR A 111 8.50 -16.90 -0.56
C THR A 111 9.11 -15.50 -0.51
N TYR A 112 10.18 -15.34 0.26
CA TYR A 112 10.92 -14.08 0.24
C TYR A 112 11.43 -13.76 -1.17
N SER A 113 11.88 -14.78 -1.89
CA SER A 113 12.36 -14.60 -3.26
C SER A 113 11.31 -14.00 -4.18
N SER A 114 10.04 -14.47 -4.10
CA SER A 114 8.94 -13.91 -4.88
C SER A 114 8.65 -12.47 -4.51
N ALA A 115 8.59 -12.18 -3.22
CA ALA A 115 8.34 -10.82 -2.73
C ALA A 115 9.49 -9.88 -3.15
N ASN A 116 10.73 -10.34 -3.03
CA ASN A 116 11.90 -9.55 -3.41
C ASN A 116 11.93 -9.24 -4.91
N LYS A 117 11.57 -10.20 -5.75
CA LYS A 117 11.46 -9.98 -7.20
C LYS A 117 10.45 -8.91 -7.53
N ARG A 118 9.28 -8.95 -6.88
CA ARG A 118 8.25 -7.94 -7.09
C ARG A 118 8.71 -6.58 -6.60
N ALA A 119 9.34 -6.52 -5.45
CA ALA A 119 9.89 -5.27 -4.92
C ALA A 119 10.90 -4.66 -5.88
N ASN A 120 11.79 -5.49 -6.44
CA ASN A 120 12.79 -5.03 -7.42
C ASN A 120 12.13 -4.55 -8.72
N LYS A 121 11.10 -5.23 -9.18
CA LYS A 121 10.32 -4.80 -10.35
C LYS A 121 9.69 -3.42 -10.11
N VAL A 122 9.05 -3.24 -8.98
CA VAL A 122 8.40 -1.97 -8.62
C VAL A 122 9.45 -0.87 -8.51
N ARG A 123 10.56 -1.12 -7.82
CA ARG A 123 11.65 -0.14 -7.73
C ARG A 123 12.18 0.26 -9.10
N GLY A 124 12.33 -0.69 -10.00
CA GLY A 124 12.78 -0.41 -11.36
C GLY A 124 11.81 0.48 -12.14
N ILE A 125 10.51 0.21 -12.01
CA ILE A 125 9.47 1.02 -12.68
C ILE A 125 9.42 2.43 -12.09
N LEU A 126 9.49 2.56 -10.76
CA LEU A 126 9.44 3.85 -10.08
C LEU A 126 10.79 4.55 -10.02
N LYS A 127 11.86 3.92 -10.50
CA LYS A 127 13.21 4.46 -10.60
C LYS A 127 13.78 4.88 -9.25
N THR A 128 13.77 3.97 -8.31
CA THR A 128 14.35 4.16 -6.98
C THR A 128 15.18 2.97 -6.56
N ASP A 129 16.20 3.20 -5.74
CA ASP A 129 16.99 2.16 -5.08
C ASP A 129 16.62 2.01 -3.61
N GLU A 130 15.74 2.87 -3.10
CA GLU A 130 15.33 2.84 -1.70
C GLU A 130 14.43 1.64 -1.40
N PRO A 131 14.44 1.13 -0.15
CA PRO A 131 13.41 0.18 0.27
C PRO A 131 12.03 0.79 0.06
N LEU A 132 11.08 -0.01 -0.43
CA LEU A 132 9.76 0.52 -0.79
C LEU A 132 9.02 1.08 0.42
N TYR A 133 9.17 0.49 1.60
CA TYR A 133 8.47 0.97 2.80
C TYR A 133 8.93 2.38 3.22
N THR A 134 10.11 2.83 2.79
CA THR A 134 10.57 4.21 3.02
C THR A 134 10.24 5.12 1.84
N PHE A 135 10.31 4.59 0.62
CA PHE A 135 10.10 5.37 -0.60
C PHE A 135 8.62 5.68 -0.86
N ILE A 136 7.75 4.69 -0.71
CA ILE A 136 6.34 4.78 -1.12
C ILE A 136 5.57 5.91 -0.43
N PRO A 137 5.70 6.13 0.89
CA PRO A 137 4.96 7.24 1.52
C PRO A 137 5.24 8.59 0.88
N SER A 138 6.51 8.92 0.63
CA SER A 138 6.88 10.18 -0.04
C SER A 138 6.43 10.22 -1.48
N PHE A 139 6.56 9.09 -2.18
CA PHE A 139 6.17 8.97 -3.57
C PHE A 139 4.68 9.23 -3.76
N LEU A 140 3.83 8.57 -2.95
CA LEU A 140 2.39 8.76 -3.06
C LEU A 140 1.96 10.16 -2.65
N ARG A 141 2.64 10.76 -1.67
CA ARG A 141 2.37 12.14 -1.28
C ARG A 141 2.64 13.11 -2.43
N SER A 142 3.58 12.79 -3.32
CA SER A 142 3.92 13.65 -4.45
C SER A 142 2.93 13.54 -5.62
N ILE A 143 2.10 12.50 -5.64
CA ILE A 143 1.15 12.29 -6.73
C ILE A 143 -0.11 13.12 -6.46
N LYS A 144 -0.55 13.84 -7.50
CA LYS A 144 -1.81 14.58 -7.45
C LYS A 144 -2.92 13.71 -8.04
N TYR A 145 -3.96 13.50 -7.26
CA TYR A 145 -5.07 12.62 -7.66
C TYR A 145 -6.42 13.24 -7.35
#